data_3dbf06bb6716a1742b7df71bc6b6fdc3
#
_entry.id   3dbf06bb6716a1742b7df71bc6b6fdc3
#
_cell.length_a   1.000
_cell.length_b   1.000
_cell.length_c   1.000
_cell.angle_alpha   90.00
_cell.angle_beta   90.00
_cell.angle_gamma   90.00
#
_symmetry.space_group_name_H-M   'P 1'
#
loop_
_entity.id
_entity.type
_entity.pdbx_description
1 polymer ?
#
loop_
_entity_poly.entity_id
_entity_poly.type
_entity_poly.pdbx_seq_one_letter_code
_entity_poly.pdbx_strand_id
1 'polypeptide(L)'
;MSVQYCASCVYPNVAANPLLLGQDAVCSGCRVAGQKHKINWDQRWQELQSLVDDYRSDSNYDILIPVGGGKDSYYQTHVAVKELGLKALLVTY
;
A
#
# COMPACT_ATOMS: atom_id res chain seq x y z
N MET A 1 -24.98 22.52 -3.73
CA MET A 1 -24.49 21.15 -3.78
C MET A 1 -24.75 20.49 -2.42
N SER A 2 -25.49 19.40 -2.38
CA SER A 2 -25.79 18.73 -1.13
C SER A 2 -24.67 17.74 -0.78
N VAL A 3 -24.35 17.64 0.52
CA VAL A 3 -23.42 16.65 1.01
C VAL A 3 -24.11 15.29 1.06
N GLN A 4 -23.47 14.29 0.47
CA GLN A 4 -23.93 12.91 0.51
C GLN A 4 -22.92 12.07 1.27
N TYR A 5 -23.39 11.07 1.97
CA TYR A 5 -22.55 10.21 2.81
C TYR A 5 -22.58 8.78 2.27
N CYS A 6 -21.44 8.11 2.35
CA CYS A 6 -21.34 6.69 2.00
C CYS A 6 -22.27 5.87 2.91
N ALA A 7 -23.05 4.98 2.28
CA ALA A 7 -23.96 4.11 3.03
C ALA A 7 -23.24 3.08 3.90
N SER A 8 -21.97 2.80 3.61
CA SER A 8 -21.18 1.80 4.35
C SER A 8 -20.30 2.43 5.44
N CYS A 9 -19.47 3.41 5.09
CA CYS A 9 -18.50 3.99 6.03
C CYS A 9 -18.86 5.38 6.54
N VAL A 10 -19.98 5.95 6.07
CA VAL A 10 -20.51 7.29 6.40
C VAL A 10 -19.56 8.45 6.09
N TYR A 11 -18.56 8.25 5.25
CA TYR A 11 -17.66 9.31 4.85
C TYR A 11 -18.38 10.25 3.87
N PRO A 12 -18.20 11.57 3.98
CA PRO A 12 -18.86 12.51 3.07
C PRO A 12 -18.17 12.53 1.70
N ASN A 13 -18.96 12.84 0.66
CA ASN A 13 -18.43 12.99 -0.70
C ASN A 13 -17.64 14.27 -0.91
N VAL A 14 -17.73 15.22 0.03
CA VAL A 14 -17.01 16.50 -0.04
C VAL A 14 -15.70 16.37 0.74
N ALA A 15 -14.59 16.35 0.02
CA ALA A 15 -13.24 16.25 0.57
C ALA A 15 -12.26 16.90 -0.40
N ALA A 16 -10.99 17.05 -0.01
CA ALA A 16 -9.94 17.56 -0.90
C ALA A 16 -9.83 16.73 -2.18
N ASN A 17 -9.95 15.40 -2.04
CA ASN A 17 -10.14 14.49 -3.16
C ASN A 17 -11.55 13.90 -3.01
N PRO A 18 -12.53 14.37 -3.80
CA PRO A 18 -13.92 13.92 -3.64
C PRO A 18 -14.04 12.41 -3.83
N LEU A 19 -14.79 11.76 -2.93
CA LEU A 19 -15.12 10.35 -3.09
C LEU A 19 -16.24 10.20 -4.10
N LEU A 20 -16.09 9.21 -4.97
CA LEU A 20 -17.14 8.85 -5.92
C LEU A 20 -18.10 7.88 -5.24
N LEU A 21 -19.38 8.23 -5.24
CA LEU A 21 -20.45 7.35 -4.77
C LEU A 21 -21.08 6.66 -5.97
N GLY A 22 -21.23 5.34 -5.89
CA GLY A 22 -21.97 4.59 -6.89
C GLY A 22 -23.48 4.76 -6.75
N GLN A 23 -24.25 4.08 -7.59
CA GLN A 23 -25.71 4.11 -7.53
C GLN A 23 -26.26 3.53 -6.22
N ASP A 24 -25.50 2.66 -5.59
CA ASP A 24 -25.80 2.05 -4.28
C ASP A 24 -25.36 2.95 -3.11
N ALA A 25 -24.91 4.17 -3.38
CA ALA A 25 -24.38 5.12 -2.39
C ALA A 25 -23.17 4.61 -1.62
N VAL A 26 -22.43 3.65 -2.15
CA VAL A 26 -21.17 3.14 -1.58
C VAL A 26 -19.99 3.83 -2.21
N CYS A 27 -19.04 4.33 -1.40
CA CYS A 27 -17.92 5.10 -1.92
C CYS A 27 -16.84 4.21 -2.57
N SER A 28 -16.01 4.84 -3.39
CA SER A 28 -14.88 4.18 -4.05
C SER A 28 -13.91 3.54 -3.07
N GLY A 29 -13.70 4.16 -1.90
CA GLY A 29 -12.84 3.61 -0.85
C GLY A 29 -13.35 2.26 -0.32
N CYS A 30 -14.67 2.17 -0.07
CA CYS A 30 -15.29 0.91 0.38
C CYS A 30 -15.22 -0.17 -0.70
N ARG A 31 -15.37 0.20 -1.97
CA ARG A 31 -15.23 -0.76 -3.09
C ARG A 31 -13.83 -1.33 -3.15
N VAL A 32 -12.82 -0.48 -3.05
CA VAL A 32 -11.42 -0.91 -3.05
C VAL A 32 -11.14 -1.79 -1.84
N ALA A 33 -11.61 -1.40 -0.65
CA ALA A 33 -11.45 -2.20 0.56
C ALA A 33 -12.09 -3.58 0.42
N GLY A 34 -13.27 -3.66 -0.20
CA GLY A 34 -13.97 -4.92 -0.46
C GLY A 34 -13.24 -5.84 -1.42
N GLN A 35 -12.47 -5.29 -2.36
CA GLN A 35 -11.68 -6.07 -3.30
C GLN A 35 -10.47 -6.75 -2.66
N LYS A 36 -9.98 -6.24 -1.52
CA LYS A 36 -8.81 -6.80 -0.85
C LYS A 36 -9.01 -8.25 -0.42
N HIS A 37 -10.24 -8.67 -0.14
CA HIS A 37 -10.56 -10.04 0.23
C HIS A 37 -10.47 -11.02 -0.95
N LYS A 38 -10.48 -10.52 -2.19
CA LYS A 38 -10.42 -11.32 -3.41
C LYS A 38 -8.99 -11.55 -3.89
N ILE A 39 -8.03 -10.87 -3.27
CA ILE A 39 -6.62 -10.97 -3.65
C ILE A 39 -6.00 -12.18 -2.96
N ASN A 40 -5.31 -13.01 -3.74
CA ASN A 40 -4.51 -14.10 -3.18
C ASN A 40 -3.18 -13.51 -2.70
N TRP A 41 -3.12 -13.16 -1.41
CA TRP A 41 -1.96 -12.51 -0.82
C TRP A 41 -0.73 -13.41 -0.76
N ASP A 42 -0.92 -14.73 -0.63
CA ASP A 42 0.19 -15.68 -0.65
C ASP A 42 0.87 -15.69 -2.02
N GLN A 43 0.08 -15.68 -3.09
CA GLN A 43 0.61 -15.57 -4.45
C GLN A 43 1.31 -14.24 -4.67
N ARG A 44 0.73 -13.13 -4.18
CA ARG A 44 1.36 -11.80 -4.29
C ARG A 44 2.68 -11.74 -3.55
N TRP A 45 2.77 -12.38 -2.39
CA TRP A 45 4.01 -12.47 -1.63
C TRP A 45 5.09 -13.24 -2.40
N GLN A 46 4.71 -14.37 -3.02
CA GLN A 46 5.63 -15.15 -3.84
C GLN A 46 6.13 -14.37 -5.06
N GLU A 47 5.25 -13.60 -5.69
CA GLU A 47 5.62 -12.72 -6.81
C GLU A 47 6.63 -11.66 -6.35
N LEU A 48 6.42 -11.07 -5.20
CA LEU A 48 7.36 -10.11 -4.63
C LEU A 48 8.72 -10.76 -4.35
N GLN A 49 8.73 -11.95 -3.75
CA GLN A 49 9.97 -12.67 -3.49
C GLN A 49 10.73 -12.98 -4.79
N SER A 50 10.03 -13.41 -5.83
CA SER A 50 10.65 -13.66 -7.14
C SER A 50 11.22 -12.37 -7.74
N LEU A 51 10.47 -11.28 -7.64
CA LEU A 51 10.92 -9.98 -8.16
C LEU A 51 12.20 -9.51 -7.46
N VAL A 52 12.24 -9.56 -6.13
CA VAL A 52 13.41 -9.08 -5.39
C VAL A 52 14.62 -10.00 -5.60
N ASP A 53 14.41 -11.30 -5.82
CA ASP A 53 15.50 -12.23 -6.10
C ASP A 53 16.20 -11.89 -7.42
N ASP A 54 15.46 -11.40 -8.41
CA ASP A 54 16.03 -10.94 -9.68
C ASP A 54 16.96 -9.73 -9.51
N TYR A 55 16.76 -8.94 -8.47
CA TYR A 55 17.52 -7.72 -8.21
C TYR A 55 18.55 -7.86 -7.08
N ARG A 56 18.64 -9.02 -6.43
CA ARG A 56 19.70 -9.26 -5.45
C ARG A 56 21.04 -9.24 -6.16
N SER A 57 22.03 -8.61 -5.53
CA SER A 57 23.35 -8.48 -6.11
C SER A 57 24.43 -8.61 -5.05
N ASP A 58 25.66 -8.76 -5.50
CA ASP A 58 26.85 -8.73 -4.64
C ASP A 58 27.27 -7.28 -4.31
N SER A 59 26.53 -6.29 -4.79
CA SER A 59 26.78 -4.88 -4.50
C SER A 59 26.39 -4.54 -3.07
N ASN A 60 26.67 -3.29 -2.66
CA ASN A 60 26.42 -2.84 -1.28
C ASN A 60 24.93 -2.78 -0.94
N TYR A 61 24.07 -2.54 -1.94
CA TYR A 61 22.64 -2.35 -1.71
C TYR A 61 21.81 -3.04 -2.79
N ASP A 62 20.70 -3.65 -2.36
CA ASP A 62 19.71 -4.29 -3.25
C ASP A 62 18.50 -3.39 -3.50
N ILE A 63 18.18 -2.50 -2.56
CA ILE A 63 16.98 -1.68 -2.59
C ILE A 63 17.24 -0.31 -1.95
N LEU A 64 16.60 0.71 -2.48
CA LEU A 64 16.57 2.04 -1.88
C LEU A 64 15.18 2.31 -1.33
N ILE A 65 15.08 2.72 -0.06
CA ILE A 65 13.82 2.98 0.60
C ILE A 65 13.81 4.42 1.10
N PRO A 66 12.93 5.28 0.54
CA PRO A 66 12.71 6.60 1.12
C PRO A 66 11.98 6.45 2.46
N VAL A 67 12.49 7.08 3.50
CA VAL A 67 11.93 6.98 4.84
C VAL A 67 11.61 8.37 5.39
N GLY A 68 10.45 8.49 6.02
CA GLY A 68 9.99 9.74 6.61
C GLY A 68 9.80 9.68 8.13
N GLY A 69 10.18 8.55 8.75
CA GLY A 69 10.01 8.35 10.20
C GLY A 69 8.59 7.94 10.62
N GLY A 70 7.67 7.78 9.67
CA GLY A 70 6.32 7.31 9.95
C GLY A 70 6.20 5.80 10.00
N LYS A 71 5.03 5.30 10.41
CA LYS A 71 4.77 3.87 10.57
C LYS A 71 4.94 3.08 9.27
N ASP A 72 4.58 3.67 8.13
CA ASP A 72 4.59 2.97 6.85
C ASP A 72 6.03 2.71 6.37
N SER A 73 6.90 3.70 6.45
CA SER A 73 8.31 3.53 6.09
C SER A 73 9.04 2.61 7.07
N TYR A 74 8.67 2.64 8.35
CA TYR A 74 9.17 1.71 9.35
C TYR A 74 8.81 0.26 8.98
N TYR A 75 7.55 0.03 8.62
CA TYR A 75 7.07 -1.30 8.23
C TYR A 75 7.73 -1.78 6.94
N GLN A 76 7.83 -0.91 5.94
CA GLN A 76 8.51 -1.23 4.67
C GLN A 76 9.96 -1.66 4.89
N THR A 77 10.68 -0.93 5.74
CA THR A 77 12.07 -1.25 6.07
C THR A 77 12.16 -2.59 6.78
N HIS A 78 11.27 -2.86 7.72
CA HIS A 78 11.21 -4.14 8.42
C HIS A 78 11.01 -5.30 7.46
N VAL A 79 10.04 -5.19 6.55
CA VAL A 79 9.76 -6.24 5.55
C VAL A 79 10.97 -6.44 4.63
N ALA A 80 11.56 -5.36 4.11
CA ALA A 80 12.68 -5.45 3.19
C ALA A 80 13.92 -6.09 3.85
N VAL A 81 14.26 -5.68 5.06
CA VAL A 81 15.51 -6.10 5.72
C VAL A 81 15.32 -7.43 6.47
N LYS A 82 14.24 -7.57 7.26
CA LYS A 82 14.05 -8.72 8.15
C LYS A 82 13.35 -9.89 7.47
N GLU A 83 12.34 -9.63 6.66
CA GLU A 83 11.58 -10.71 6.03
C GLU A 83 12.14 -11.10 4.66
N LEU A 84 12.57 -10.13 3.85
CA LEU A 84 13.14 -10.40 2.52
C LEU A 84 14.66 -10.51 2.54
N GLY A 85 15.33 -10.09 3.61
CA GLY A 85 16.78 -10.19 3.72
C GLY A 85 17.56 -9.32 2.76
N LEU A 86 16.99 -8.18 2.36
CA LEU A 86 17.62 -7.27 1.39
C LEU A 86 18.59 -6.31 2.09
N LYS A 87 19.63 -5.93 1.36
CA LYS A 87 20.52 -4.84 1.77
C LYS A 87 19.92 -3.53 1.34
N ALA A 88 19.42 -2.75 2.31
CA ALA A 88 18.65 -1.54 2.04
C ALA A 88 19.46 -0.28 2.29
N LEU A 89 19.36 0.68 1.36
CA LEU A 89 19.81 2.06 1.57
C LEU A 89 18.59 2.90 1.94
N LEU A 90 18.59 3.44 3.15
CA LEU A 90 17.51 4.31 3.63
C LEU A 90 17.85 5.76 3.32
N VAL A 91 16.91 6.47 2.70
CA VAL A 91 17.12 7.86 2.29
C VAL A 91 16.04 8.75 2.87
N THR A 92 16.44 9.85 3.48
CA THR A 92 15.54 10.89 3.97
C THR A 92 16.11 12.27 3.63
N TYR A 93 15.25 13.29 3.63
CA TYR A 93 15.64 14.68 3.39
C TYR A 93 14.86 15.64 4.27
#